data_d92de3f74ec849f760a43185df4057f2
#
_entry.id   d92de3f74ec849f760a43185df4057f2
#
_cell.length_a   1.000
_cell.length_b   1.000
_cell.length_c   1.000
_cell.angle_alpha   90.00
_cell.angle_beta   90.00
_cell.angle_gamma   90.00
#
_symmetry.space_group_name_H-M   'P 1'
#
loop_
_entity.id
_entity.type
_entity.pdbx_description
1 polymer ?
#
loop_
_entity_poly.entity_id
_entity_poly.type
_entity_poly.pdbx_seq_one_letter_code
_entity_poly.pdbx_strand_id
1 'polypeptide(L)'
;MVESVKAQDTANRILDAAEPLFVEHGFDATSMRMITQSARVNIAAVNYYYHSKDGLFRAVFERRAEPFARLLLGKLEELEKSVANPTADQVAEAFVMASLEMGRNPEYGGLLFVRLVARTFVEPHPELKATMPQRYGELTRRYLAALGRALPHLSELEVQWRFHFLSSAMFNAFAGNNVLRLFTESSLVNARDPALVVRMLMPFIRAGLNAPAAQ
;
A
#
# COMPACT_ATOMS: atom_id res chain seq x y z
N MET A 1 -4.79 1.33 -35.05
CA MET A 1 -5.73 1.08 -33.94
C MET A 1 -5.65 -0.37 -33.42
N VAL A 2 -5.72 -1.42 -34.25
CA VAL A 2 -5.63 -2.85 -33.80
C VAL A 2 -4.25 -3.22 -33.23
N GLU A 3 -3.16 -2.66 -33.77
CA GLU A 3 -1.80 -2.91 -33.33
C GLU A 3 -1.50 -2.31 -31.95
N SER A 4 -2.05 -1.13 -31.67
CA SER A 4 -1.97 -0.47 -30.34
C SER A 4 -2.72 -1.26 -29.26
N VAL A 5 -3.86 -1.88 -29.60
CA VAL A 5 -4.63 -2.71 -28.67
C VAL A 5 -3.87 -4.01 -28.33
N LYS A 6 -3.28 -4.67 -29.32
CA LYS A 6 -2.46 -5.88 -29.08
C LYS A 6 -1.19 -5.60 -28.26
N ALA A 7 -0.56 -4.44 -28.48
CA ALA A 7 0.59 -4.01 -27.72
C ALA A 7 0.23 -3.78 -26.25
N GLN A 8 -0.89 -3.07 -25.98
CA GLN A 8 -1.37 -2.84 -24.63
C GLN A 8 -1.79 -4.14 -23.92
N ASP A 9 -2.40 -5.09 -24.64
CA ASP A 9 -2.75 -6.40 -24.10
C ASP A 9 -1.50 -7.18 -23.66
N THR A 10 -0.43 -7.17 -24.49
CA THR A 10 0.83 -7.84 -24.13
C THR A 10 1.50 -7.21 -22.91
N ALA A 11 1.52 -5.88 -22.83
CA ALA A 11 2.06 -5.16 -21.67
C ALA A 11 1.30 -5.52 -20.41
N ASN A 12 -0.04 -5.51 -20.44
CA ASN A 12 -0.87 -5.88 -19.30
C ASN A 12 -0.64 -7.33 -18.85
N ARG A 13 -0.57 -8.28 -19.79
CA ARG A 13 -0.28 -9.70 -19.48
C ARG A 13 1.06 -9.87 -18.76
N ILE A 14 2.06 -9.09 -19.11
CA ILE A 14 3.36 -9.11 -18.42
C ILE A 14 3.21 -8.61 -16.98
N LEU A 15 2.48 -7.51 -16.76
CA LEU A 15 2.20 -7.00 -15.42
C LEU A 15 1.40 -7.98 -14.58
N ASP A 16 0.36 -8.60 -15.15
CA ASP A 16 -0.50 -9.57 -14.47
C ASP A 16 0.27 -10.82 -14.04
N ALA A 17 1.24 -11.24 -14.85
CA ALA A 17 2.12 -12.36 -14.52
C ALA A 17 3.19 -11.99 -13.48
N ALA A 18 3.72 -10.77 -13.52
CA ALA A 18 4.80 -10.33 -12.65
C ALA A 18 4.31 -10.01 -11.23
N GLU A 19 3.12 -9.42 -11.09
CA GLU A 19 2.58 -8.98 -9.80
C GLU A 19 2.53 -10.10 -8.75
N PRO A 20 1.88 -11.26 -8.98
CA PRO A 20 1.86 -12.36 -8.00
C PRO A 20 3.25 -12.93 -7.72
N LEU A 21 4.12 -13.00 -8.72
CA LEU A 21 5.49 -13.50 -8.54
C LEU A 21 6.32 -12.59 -7.62
N PHE A 22 6.22 -11.28 -7.78
CA PHE A 22 6.89 -10.33 -6.90
C PHE A 22 6.31 -10.36 -5.47
N VAL A 23 5.01 -10.55 -5.33
CA VAL A 23 4.37 -10.67 -4.00
C VAL A 23 4.81 -11.95 -3.29
N GLU A 24 4.86 -13.09 -3.99
CA GLU A 24 5.15 -14.40 -3.40
C GLU A 24 6.65 -14.58 -3.13
N HIS A 25 7.48 -14.31 -4.13
CA HIS A 25 8.92 -14.60 -4.07
C HIS A 25 9.78 -13.38 -3.71
N GLY A 26 9.25 -12.18 -3.85
CA GLY A 26 10.01 -10.93 -3.73
C GLY A 26 10.74 -10.55 -5.01
N PHE A 27 11.37 -9.38 -4.98
CA PHE A 27 12.09 -8.88 -6.13
C PHE A 27 13.26 -9.81 -6.50
N ASP A 28 14.16 -10.12 -5.58
CA ASP A 28 15.40 -10.82 -5.89
C ASP A 28 15.17 -12.23 -6.40
N ALA A 29 14.30 -13.01 -5.77
CA ALA A 29 14.03 -14.40 -6.15
C ALA A 29 13.13 -14.53 -7.40
N THR A 30 12.45 -13.47 -7.82
CA THR A 30 11.66 -13.48 -9.06
C THR A 30 12.59 -13.29 -10.26
N SER A 31 12.67 -14.30 -11.14
CA SER A 31 13.49 -14.21 -12.36
C SER A 31 12.68 -13.74 -13.56
N MET A 32 13.34 -13.10 -14.53
CA MET A 32 12.73 -12.74 -15.81
C MET A 32 12.19 -13.96 -16.57
N ARG A 33 12.81 -15.13 -16.40
CA ARG A 33 12.34 -16.39 -16.99
C ARG A 33 11.01 -16.83 -16.39
N MET A 34 10.82 -16.73 -15.07
CA MET A 34 9.54 -17.03 -14.42
C MET A 34 8.43 -16.13 -14.96
N ILE A 35 8.72 -14.84 -15.10
CA ILE A 35 7.75 -13.85 -15.59
C ILE A 35 7.38 -14.15 -17.04
N THR A 36 8.36 -14.36 -17.95
CA THR A 36 8.11 -14.61 -19.36
C THR A 36 7.36 -15.93 -19.59
N GLN A 37 7.67 -16.95 -18.81
CA GLN A 37 6.97 -18.23 -18.84
C GLN A 37 5.51 -18.08 -18.38
N SER A 38 5.28 -17.37 -17.29
CA SER A 38 3.93 -17.12 -16.75
C SER A 38 3.09 -16.24 -17.71
N ALA A 39 3.69 -15.18 -18.27
CA ALA A 39 3.03 -14.28 -19.22
C ALA A 39 2.87 -14.88 -20.62
N ARG A 40 3.53 -16.02 -20.92
CA ARG A 40 3.60 -16.64 -22.26
C ARG A 40 4.11 -15.65 -23.32
N VAL A 41 5.21 -14.96 -23.02
CA VAL A 41 5.91 -14.04 -23.92
C VAL A 41 7.40 -14.37 -23.97
N ASN A 42 8.11 -13.81 -24.95
CA ASN A 42 9.57 -13.89 -24.97
C ASN A 42 10.20 -12.74 -24.15
N ILE A 43 11.48 -12.88 -23.82
CA ILE A 43 12.23 -11.88 -23.02
C ILE A 43 12.32 -10.53 -23.73
N ALA A 44 12.38 -10.54 -25.09
CA ALA A 44 12.44 -9.31 -25.86
C ALA A 44 11.19 -8.44 -25.68
N ALA A 45 10.00 -9.06 -25.51
CA ALA A 45 8.78 -8.34 -25.23
C ALA A 45 8.85 -7.63 -23.86
N VAL A 46 9.36 -8.30 -22.81
CA VAL A 46 9.50 -7.65 -21.49
C VAL A 46 10.49 -6.49 -21.56
N ASN A 47 11.62 -6.67 -22.22
CA ASN A 47 12.62 -5.60 -22.40
C ASN A 47 12.09 -4.44 -23.25
N TYR A 48 11.25 -4.71 -24.24
CA TYR A 48 10.62 -3.69 -25.07
C TYR A 48 9.69 -2.78 -24.26
N TYR A 49 8.83 -3.37 -23.38
CA TYR A 49 7.84 -2.60 -22.62
C TYR A 49 8.39 -1.98 -21.34
N TYR A 50 9.31 -2.67 -20.67
CA TYR A 50 9.71 -2.32 -19.30
C TYR A 50 11.22 -2.12 -19.12
N HIS A 51 12.03 -2.36 -20.15
CA HIS A 51 13.49 -2.18 -20.23
C HIS A 51 14.29 -3.10 -19.29
N SER A 52 13.86 -3.26 -18.06
CA SER A 52 14.55 -4.06 -17.04
C SER A 52 13.58 -4.72 -16.08
N LYS A 53 14.07 -5.61 -15.22
CA LYS A 53 13.31 -6.17 -14.10
C LYS A 53 12.89 -5.07 -13.11
N ASP A 54 13.76 -4.10 -12.87
CA ASP A 54 13.49 -2.93 -12.01
C ASP A 54 12.37 -2.07 -12.60
N GLY A 55 12.42 -1.77 -13.89
CA GLY A 55 11.37 -1.03 -14.61
C GLY A 55 10.03 -1.77 -14.58
N LEU A 56 10.05 -3.10 -14.72
CA LEU A 56 8.84 -3.91 -14.58
C LEU A 56 8.30 -3.90 -13.16
N PHE A 57 9.16 -4.04 -12.15
CA PHE A 57 8.75 -3.97 -10.74
C PHE A 57 8.12 -2.63 -10.39
N ARG A 58 8.74 -1.54 -10.83
CA ARG A 58 8.18 -0.20 -10.71
C ARG A 58 6.82 -0.09 -11.38
N ALA A 59 6.66 -0.56 -12.61
CA ALA A 59 5.39 -0.51 -13.32
C ALA A 59 4.28 -1.33 -12.64
N VAL A 60 4.61 -2.51 -12.10
CA VAL A 60 3.69 -3.31 -11.28
C VAL A 60 3.22 -2.51 -10.05
N PHE A 61 4.16 -1.89 -9.34
CA PHE A 61 3.85 -1.10 -8.17
C PHE A 61 2.97 0.11 -8.52
N GLU A 62 3.38 0.90 -9.51
CA GLU A 62 2.70 2.13 -9.94
C GLU A 62 1.26 1.87 -10.43
N ARG A 63 1.05 0.77 -11.15
CA ARG A 63 -0.29 0.37 -11.63
C ARG A 63 -1.33 0.33 -10.50
N ARG A 64 -0.91 -0.03 -9.29
CA ARG A 64 -1.77 -0.17 -8.11
C ARG A 64 -1.68 1.01 -7.15
N ALA A 65 -0.51 1.60 -7.03
CA ALA A 65 -0.27 2.70 -6.11
C ALA A 65 -1.00 3.99 -6.52
N GLU A 66 -1.14 4.26 -7.82
CA GLU A 66 -1.83 5.46 -8.29
C GLU A 66 -3.36 5.46 -7.99
N PRO A 67 -4.12 4.39 -8.30
CA PRO A 67 -5.52 4.31 -7.88
C PRO A 67 -5.68 4.40 -6.36
N PHE A 68 -4.78 3.78 -5.61
CA PHE A 68 -4.81 3.82 -4.15
C PHE A 68 -4.53 5.23 -3.59
N ALA A 69 -3.54 5.92 -4.13
CA ALA A 69 -3.27 7.30 -3.74
C ALA A 69 -4.47 8.22 -4.01
N ARG A 70 -5.13 8.06 -5.16
CA ARG A 70 -6.37 8.80 -5.47
C ARG A 70 -7.50 8.48 -4.48
N LEU A 71 -7.65 7.20 -4.12
CA LEU A 71 -8.66 6.78 -3.14
C LEU A 71 -8.40 7.39 -1.76
N LEU A 72 -7.15 7.35 -1.29
CA LEU A 72 -6.74 7.97 -0.03
C LEU A 72 -7.00 9.48 -0.02
N LEU A 73 -6.59 10.19 -1.06
CA LEU A 73 -6.83 11.63 -1.18
C LEU A 73 -8.33 11.93 -1.24
N GLY A 74 -9.11 11.17 -2.01
CA GLY A 74 -10.56 11.31 -2.09
C GLY A 74 -11.24 11.16 -0.73
N LYS A 75 -10.88 10.16 0.06
CA LYS A 75 -11.43 9.96 1.43
C LYS A 75 -11.07 11.12 2.37
N LEU A 76 -9.86 11.64 2.28
CA LEU A 76 -9.47 12.80 3.08
C LEU A 76 -10.25 14.06 2.66
N GLU A 77 -10.41 14.29 1.34
CA GLU A 77 -11.18 15.41 0.81
C GLU A 77 -12.67 15.35 1.17
N GLU A 78 -13.28 14.17 1.09
CA GLU A 78 -14.66 13.94 1.54
C GLU A 78 -14.83 14.27 3.03
N LEU A 79 -13.87 13.85 3.86
CA LEU A 79 -13.86 14.17 5.29
C LEU A 79 -13.73 15.68 5.52
N GLU A 80 -12.76 16.34 4.89
CA GLU A 80 -12.52 17.79 5.04
C GLU A 80 -13.70 18.64 4.53
N LYS A 81 -14.49 18.17 3.56
CA LYS A 81 -15.72 18.82 3.09
C LYS A 81 -16.88 18.64 4.05
N SER A 82 -16.97 17.47 4.71
CA SER A 82 -18.09 17.12 5.58
C SER A 82 -17.90 17.60 7.03
N VAL A 83 -16.67 17.77 7.48
CA VAL A 83 -16.30 18.12 8.86
C VAL A 83 -15.29 19.26 8.83
N ALA A 84 -15.65 20.42 9.39
CA ALA A 84 -14.79 21.60 9.37
C ALA A 84 -13.45 21.39 10.13
N ASN A 85 -13.48 20.65 11.24
CA ASN A 85 -12.33 20.33 12.07
C ASN A 85 -12.30 18.83 12.35
N PRO A 86 -11.80 18.00 11.43
CA PRO A 86 -11.72 16.56 11.64
C PRO A 86 -10.83 16.21 12.84
N THR A 87 -11.28 15.26 13.66
CA THR A 87 -10.46 14.70 14.73
C THR A 87 -9.39 13.76 14.18
N ALA A 88 -8.35 13.48 14.95
CA ALA A 88 -7.31 12.52 14.57
C ALA A 88 -7.90 11.11 14.29
N ASP A 89 -8.92 10.72 15.03
CA ASP A 89 -9.66 9.46 14.83
C ASP A 89 -10.33 9.40 13.47
N GLN A 90 -10.99 10.50 13.05
CA GLN A 90 -11.65 10.58 11.75
C GLN A 90 -10.65 10.57 10.59
N VAL A 91 -9.50 11.27 10.74
CA VAL A 91 -8.42 11.24 9.75
C VAL A 91 -7.83 9.83 9.62
N ALA A 92 -7.59 9.15 10.74
CA ALA A 92 -7.10 7.77 10.75
C ALA A 92 -8.12 6.81 10.13
N GLU A 93 -9.40 6.97 10.45
CA GLU A 93 -10.48 6.15 9.89
C GLU A 93 -10.57 6.31 8.37
N ALA A 94 -10.50 7.53 7.84
CA ALA A 94 -10.45 7.78 6.40
C ALA A 94 -9.28 7.04 5.73
N PHE A 95 -8.09 7.05 6.34
CA PHE A 95 -6.91 6.34 5.85
C PHE A 95 -7.08 4.82 5.86
N VAL A 96 -7.55 4.26 6.98
CA VAL A 96 -7.74 2.80 7.16
C VAL A 96 -8.86 2.29 6.26
N MET A 97 -9.98 3.02 6.15
CA MET A 97 -11.11 2.61 5.32
C MET A 97 -10.81 2.63 3.82
N ALA A 98 -10.00 3.58 3.34
CA ALA A 98 -9.49 3.56 1.96
C ALA A 98 -8.66 2.29 1.69
N SER A 99 -7.83 1.89 2.64
CA SER A 99 -7.01 0.67 2.54
C SER A 99 -7.85 -0.60 2.57
N LEU A 100 -8.91 -0.63 3.37
CA LEU A 100 -9.88 -1.71 3.39
C LEU A 100 -10.63 -1.83 2.06
N GLU A 101 -11.09 -0.71 1.52
CA GLU A 101 -11.79 -0.65 0.24
C GLU A 101 -10.91 -1.18 -0.90
N MET A 102 -9.65 -0.75 -0.94
CA MET A 102 -8.69 -1.25 -1.90
C MET A 102 -8.45 -2.76 -1.76
N GLY A 103 -8.26 -3.26 -0.53
CA GLY A 103 -8.05 -4.68 -0.28
C GLY A 103 -9.22 -5.57 -0.67
N ARG A 104 -10.45 -5.02 -0.70
CA ARG A 104 -11.68 -5.72 -1.10
C ARG A 104 -11.94 -5.67 -2.61
N ASN A 105 -11.41 -4.68 -3.31
CA ASN A 105 -11.67 -4.50 -4.73
C ASN A 105 -10.52 -5.09 -5.58
N PRO A 106 -10.79 -6.17 -6.34
CA PRO A 106 -9.78 -6.78 -7.22
C PRO A 106 -9.25 -5.83 -8.30
N GLU A 107 -10.03 -4.83 -8.74
CA GLU A 107 -9.59 -3.84 -9.72
C GLU A 107 -8.43 -2.98 -9.21
N TYR A 108 -8.35 -2.78 -7.89
CA TYR A 108 -7.24 -2.07 -7.24
C TYR A 108 -6.08 -3.00 -6.86
N GLY A 109 -6.12 -4.28 -7.23
CA GLY A 109 -5.11 -5.28 -6.89
C GLY A 109 -5.39 -6.06 -5.61
N GLY A 110 -6.40 -5.67 -4.85
CA GLY A 110 -6.84 -6.39 -3.67
C GLY A 110 -5.71 -6.64 -2.65
N LEU A 111 -5.76 -7.78 -1.98
CA LEU A 111 -4.75 -8.17 -1.00
C LEU A 111 -3.33 -8.33 -1.57
N LEU A 112 -3.18 -8.60 -2.87
CA LEU A 112 -1.86 -8.71 -3.50
C LEU A 112 -1.10 -7.39 -3.41
N PHE A 113 -1.75 -6.28 -3.74
CA PHE A 113 -1.11 -4.97 -3.65
C PHE A 113 -0.78 -4.58 -2.20
N VAL A 114 -1.70 -4.83 -1.25
CA VAL A 114 -1.43 -4.56 0.17
C VAL A 114 -0.18 -5.31 0.64
N ARG A 115 -0.01 -6.58 0.24
CA ARG A 115 1.19 -7.36 0.54
C ARG A 115 2.43 -6.80 -0.13
N LEU A 116 2.32 -6.35 -1.39
CA LEU A 116 3.43 -5.72 -2.10
C LEU A 116 3.89 -4.45 -1.38
N VAL A 117 2.95 -3.58 -0.98
CA VAL A 117 3.26 -2.37 -0.20
C VAL A 117 3.90 -2.71 1.14
N ALA A 118 3.32 -3.64 1.91
CA ALA A 118 3.88 -4.06 3.19
C ALA A 118 5.33 -4.58 3.05
N ARG A 119 5.61 -5.31 1.98
CA ARG A 119 6.96 -5.81 1.69
C ARG A 119 7.94 -4.67 1.37
N THR A 120 7.51 -3.64 0.66
CA THR A 120 8.38 -2.49 0.34
C THR A 120 8.78 -1.66 1.56
N PHE A 121 8.04 -1.75 2.67
CA PHE A 121 8.43 -1.13 3.93
C PHE A 121 9.58 -1.88 4.64
N VAL A 122 9.65 -3.18 4.44
CA VAL A 122 10.69 -4.04 5.04
C VAL A 122 11.93 -4.09 4.13
N GLU A 123 11.71 -4.20 2.83
CA GLU A 123 12.75 -4.32 1.81
C GLU A 123 12.55 -3.21 0.75
N PRO A 124 12.95 -1.96 1.05
CA PRO A 124 12.70 -0.85 0.13
C PRO A 124 13.58 -0.98 -1.12
N HIS A 125 12.93 -1.15 -2.26
CA HIS A 125 13.58 -1.24 -3.56
C HIS A 125 14.15 0.12 -3.99
N PRO A 126 15.42 0.22 -4.47
CA PRO A 126 16.06 1.50 -4.81
C PRO A 126 15.26 2.35 -5.80
N GLU A 127 14.71 1.75 -6.85
CA GLU A 127 13.87 2.44 -7.84
C GLU A 127 12.61 3.06 -7.22
N LEU A 128 11.92 2.34 -6.35
CA LEU A 128 10.76 2.86 -5.64
C LEU A 128 11.17 3.99 -4.69
N LYS A 129 12.26 3.80 -3.94
CA LYS A 129 12.77 4.81 -3.02
C LYS A 129 13.09 6.14 -3.72
N ALA A 130 13.62 6.08 -4.94
CA ALA A 130 13.94 7.25 -5.73
C ALA A 130 12.69 7.99 -6.27
N THR A 131 11.61 7.27 -6.59
CA THR A 131 10.44 7.84 -7.27
C THR A 131 9.28 8.17 -6.33
N MET A 132 9.14 7.45 -5.21
CA MET A 132 8.07 7.60 -4.22
C MET A 132 7.86 9.04 -3.71
N PRO A 133 8.91 9.78 -3.26
CA PRO A 133 8.71 11.11 -2.71
C PRO A 133 8.10 12.10 -3.71
N GLN A 134 8.46 11.98 -4.99
CA GLN A 134 7.94 12.84 -6.04
C GLN A 134 6.49 12.53 -6.40
N ARG A 135 6.12 11.23 -6.41
CA ARG A 135 4.78 10.79 -6.83
C ARG A 135 3.74 10.83 -5.72
N TYR A 136 4.13 10.42 -4.52
CA TYR A 136 3.20 10.23 -3.39
C TYR A 136 3.48 11.13 -2.20
N GLY A 137 4.48 12.01 -2.28
CA GLY A 137 4.84 12.94 -1.20
C GLY A 137 3.71 13.91 -0.87
N GLU A 138 2.92 14.35 -1.85
CA GLU A 138 1.76 15.21 -1.62
C GLU A 138 0.69 14.52 -0.76
N LEU A 139 0.37 13.27 -1.05
CA LEU A 139 -0.54 12.45 -0.25
C LEU A 139 -0.10 12.41 1.22
N THR A 140 1.19 12.09 1.44
CA THR A 140 1.76 12.01 2.80
C THR A 140 1.68 13.37 3.51
N ARG A 141 2.06 14.45 2.83
CA ARG A 141 1.99 15.81 3.40
C ARG A 141 0.57 16.20 3.79
N ARG A 142 -0.44 15.87 2.99
CA ARG A 142 -1.84 16.18 3.28
C ARG A 142 -2.35 15.46 4.51
N TYR A 143 -2.05 14.15 4.66
CA TYR A 143 -2.40 13.41 5.87
C TYR A 143 -1.67 13.91 7.11
N LEU A 144 -0.36 14.20 7.00
CA LEU A 144 0.40 14.79 8.10
C LEU A 144 -0.14 16.15 8.50
N ALA A 145 -0.50 17.01 7.55
CA ALA A 145 -1.10 18.32 7.83
C ALA A 145 -2.48 18.17 8.51
N ALA A 146 -3.32 17.22 8.08
CA ALA A 146 -4.61 16.95 8.70
C ALA A 146 -4.45 16.45 10.15
N LEU A 147 -3.52 15.52 10.39
CA LEU A 147 -3.21 15.04 11.75
C LEU A 147 -2.60 16.14 12.62
N GLY A 148 -1.70 16.99 12.08
CA GLY A 148 -1.12 18.11 12.83
C GLY A 148 -2.17 19.12 13.27
N ARG A 149 -3.17 19.41 12.43
CA ARG A 149 -4.32 20.26 12.82
C ARG A 149 -5.18 19.61 13.91
N ALA A 150 -5.36 18.29 13.84
CA ALA A 150 -6.17 17.54 14.80
C ALA A 150 -5.46 17.31 16.14
N LEU A 151 -4.12 17.39 16.19
CA LEU A 151 -3.27 17.13 17.36
C LEU A 151 -2.34 18.33 17.65
N PRO A 152 -2.88 19.54 17.89
CA PRO A 152 -2.06 20.76 17.99
C PRO A 152 -1.13 20.80 19.21
N HIS A 153 -1.31 19.89 20.16
CA HIS A 153 -0.46 19.74 21.34
C HIS A 153 0.79 18.89 21.10
N LEU A 154 0.91 18.28 19.93
CA LEU A 154 2.07 17.46 19.56
C LEU A 154 3.04 18.23 18.67
N SER A 155 4.32 17.92 18.81
CA SER A 155 5.34 18.39 17.89
C SER A 155 5.18 17.74 16.49
N GLU A 156 5.70 18.40 15.46
CA GLU A 156 5.71 17.86 14.10
C GLU A 156 6.38 16.48 14.04
N LEU A 157 7.47 16.31 14.80
CA LEU A 157 8.18 15.02 14.92
C LEU A 157 7.25 13.92 15.43
N GLU A 158 6.48 14.20 16.48
CA GLU A 158 5.56 13.21 17.06
C GLU A 158 4.40 12.88 16.12
N VAL A 159 3.86 13.86 15.41
CA VAL A 159 2.83 13.64 14.38
C VAL A 159 3.37 12.72 13.29
N GLN A 160 4.60 12.94 12.82
CA GLN A 160 5.24 12.08 11.83
C GLN A 160 5.44 10.65 12.34
N TRP A 161 5.89 10.46 13.61
CA TRP A 161 6.03 9.15 14.21
C TRP A 161 4.68 8.42 14.38
N ARG A 162 3.64 9.12 14.81
CA ARG A 162 2.29 8.53 14.95
C ARG A 162 1.71 8.12 13.60
N PHE A 163 1.90 8.93 12.56
CA PHE A 163 1.53 8.54 11.19
C PHE A 163 2.34 7.36 10.68
N HIS A 164 3.64 7.29 10.98
CA HIS A 164 4.48 6.15 10.67
C HIS A 164 3.97 4.87 11.33
N PHE A 165 3.65 4.90 12.63
CA PHE A 165 3.10 3.74 13.33
C PHE A 165 1.71 3.33 12.82
N LEU A 166 0.83 4.29 12.55
CA LEU A 166 -0.47 4.05 11.94
C LEU A 166 -0.34 3.33 10.61
N SER A 167 0.50 3.84 9.71
CA SER A 167 0.72 3.27 8.38
C SER A 167 1.31 1.85 8.47
N SER A 168 2.34 1.68 9.30
CA SER A 168 3.03 0.40 9.47
C SER A 168 2.11 -0.67 10.08
N ALA A 169 1.36 -0.32 11.13
CA ALA A 169 0.40 -1.23 11.76
C ALA A 169 -0.71 -1.63 10.77
N MET A 170 -1.24 -0.67 10.02
CA MET A 170 -2.29 -0.91 9.05
C MET A 170 -1.81 -1.83 7.91
N PHE A 171 -0.72 -1.49 7.24
CA PHE A 171 -0.25 -2.30 6.10
C PHE A 171 0.17 -3.69 6.53
N ASN A 172 0.81 -3.85 7.70
CA ASN A 172 1.15 -5.18 8.21
C ASN A 172 -0.09 -6.01 8.55
N ALA A 173 -1.09 -5.40 9.19
CA ALA A 173 -2.34 -6.08 9.52
C ALA A 173 -3.13 -6.52 8.27
N PHE A 174 -3.26 -5.65 7.26
CA PHE A 174 -3.96 -5.98 6.01
C PHE A 174 -3.17 -6.90 5.08
N ALA A 175 -1.84 -6.99 5.20
CA ALA A 175 -1.05 -7.97 4.47
C ALA A 175 -1.40 -9.43 4.84
N GLY A 176 -2.17 -9.62 5.90
CA GLY A 176 -2.59 -10.94 6.37
C GLY A 176 -1.49 -11.68 7.12
N ASN A 177 -0.44 -10.95 7.55
CA ASN A 177 0.64 -11.53 8.34
C ASN A 177 0.15 -11.83 9.75
N ASN A 178 0.34 -13.08 10.18
CA ASN A 178 0.10 -13.48 11.56
C ASN A 178 1.41 -13.91 12.20
N VAL A 179 2.15 -12.95 12.74
CA VAL A 179 3.43 -13.17 13.40
C VAL A 179 3.29 -14.15 14.58
N LEU A 180 2.16 -14.15 15.28
CA LEU A 180 1.94 -15.06 16.40
C LEU A 180 1.99 -16.53 15.98
N ARG A 181 1.58 -16.86 14.76
CA ARG A 181 1.66 -18.24 14.24
C ARG A 181 3.09 -18.76 14.06
N LEU A 182 4.07 -17.87 14.02
CA LEU A 182 5.48 -18.29 13.96
C LEU A 182 5.99 -18.76 15.34
N PHE A 183 5.36 -18.31 16.43
CA PHE A 183 5.80 -18.54 17.79
C PHE A 183 4.80 -19.31 18.65
N THR A 184 3.55 -19.41 18.20
CA THR A 184 2.46 -20.06 18.94
C THR A 184 1.54 -20.84 18.01
N GLU A 185 0.84 -21.83 18.54
CA GLU A 185 -0.22 -22.56 17.80
C GLU A 185 -1.56 -21.80 17.79
N SER A 186 -1.58 -20.56 18.28
CA SER A 186 -2.80 -19.76 18.37
C SER A 186 -3.40 -19.48 17.00
N SER A 187 -4.67 -19.81 16.84
CA SER A 187 -5.50 -19.51 15.66
C SER A 187 -6.47 -18.34 15.89
N LEU A 188 -6.40 -17.67 17.04
CA LEU A 188 -7.34 -16.60 17.41
C LEU A 188 -7.19 -15.37 16.53
N VAL A 189 -5.96 -15.06 16.06
CA VAL A 189 -5.72 -13.93 15.18
C VAL A 189 -5.98 -14.34 13.73
N ASN A 190 -7.13 -13.93 13.19
CA ASN A 190 -7.47 -14.12 11.78
C ASN A 190 -7.22 -12.84 10.98
N ALA A 191 -5.97 -12.64 10.55
CA ALA A 191 -5.57 -11.50 9.71
C ALA A 191 -6.08 -11.59 8.25
N ARG A 192 -6.82 -12.66 7.89
CA ARG A 192 -7.44 -12.82 6.57
C ARG A 192 -8.87 -12.26 6.50
N ASP A 193 -9.45 -11.89 7.65
CA ASP A 193 -10.76 -11.23 7.72
C ASP A 193 -10.56 -9.71 7.85
N PRO A 194 -10.73 -8.93 6.77
CA PRO A 194 -10.48 -7.49 6.80
C PRO A 194 -11.41 -6.73 7.75
N ALA A 195 -12.65 -7.21 7.98
CA ALA A 195 -13.57 -6.57 8.90
C ALA A 195 -13.13 -6.77 10.36
N LEU A 196 -12.65 -7.98 10.68
CA LEU A 196 -12.07 -8.26 11.98
C LEU A 196 -10.79 -7.43 12.20
N VAL A 197 -9.94 -7.33 11.18
CA VAL A 197 -8.71 -6.50 11.23
C VAL A 197 -9.07 -5.06 11.58
N VAL A 198 -10.00 -4.42 10.87
CA VAL A 198 -10.43 -3.04 11.18
C VAL A 198 -10.97 -2.92 12.60
N ARG A 199 -11.85 -3.84 13.02
CA ARG A 199 -12.46 -3.83 14.35
C ARG A 199 -11.42 -3.89 15.48
N MET A 200 -10.32 -4.64 15.28
CA MET A 200 -9.24 -4.77 16.27
C MET A 200 -8.20 -3.67 16.14
N LEU A 201 -7.91 -3.21 14.94
CA LEU A 201 -6.88 -2.21 14.66
C LEU A 201 -7.31 -0.80 15.09
N MET A 202 -8.56 -0.41 14.81
CA MET A 202 -9.00 0.98 15.05
C MET A 202 -8.93 1.41 16.53
N PRO A 203 -9.35 0.61 17.53
CA PRO A 203 -9.15 0.98 18.93
C PRO A 203 -7.69 1.19 19.30
N PHE A 204 -6.79 0.36 18.80
CA PHE A 204 -5.34 0.46 19.00
C PHE A 204 -4.77 1.76 18.39
N ILE A 205 -5.13 2.05 17.13
CA ILE A 205 -4.71 3.28 16.43
C ILE A 205 -5.23 4.52 17.16
N ARG A 206 -6.50 4.56 17.54
CA ARG A 206 -7.12 5.68 18.28
C ARG A 206 -6.39 5.94 19.59
N ALA A 207 -6.12 4.91 20.38
CA ALA A 207 -5.36 5.05 21.61
C ALA A 207 -3.94 5.58 21.37
N GLY A 208 -3.25 5.08 20.36
CA GLY A 208 -1.91 5.53 20.01
C GLY A 208 -1.87 6.96 19.50
N LEU A 209 -2.83 7.38 18.66
CA LEU A 209 -2.90 8.75 18.16
C LEU A 209 -3.21 9.78 19.24
N ASN A 210 -4.05 9.43 20.22
CA ASN A 210 -4.48 10.32 21.28
C ASN A 210 -3.66 10.16 22.58
N ALA A 211 -2.59 9.36 22.58
CA ALA A 211 -1.70 9.24 23.72
C ALA A 211 -1.07 10.60 24.09
N PRO A 212 -0.70 10.86 25.34
CA PRO A 212 0.07 12.04 25.71
C PRO A 212 1.35 12.20 24.87
N ALA A 213 1.88 13.43 24.81
CA ALA A 213 3.17 13.68 24.18
C ALA A 213 4.27 12.85 24.87
N ALA A 214 5.24 12.39 24.07
CA ALA A 214 6.42 11.72 24.61
C ALA A 214 7.22 12.72 25.48
N GLN A 215 7.69 12.25 26.63
CA GLN A 215 8.53 13.05 27.52
C GLN A 215 9.96 13.13 27.03
#